data_a0fb6b7febcd27d7e7fe5db6b02529c8
#
_entry.id   a0fb6b7febcd27d7e7fe5db6b02529c8
#
_cell.length_a   1.000
_cell.length_b   1.000
_cell.length_c   1.000
_cell.angle_alpha   90.00
_cell.angle_beta   90.00
_cell.angle_gamma   90.00
#
_symmetry.space_group_name_H-M   'P 1'
#
loop_
_entity.id
_entity.type
_entity.pdbx_description
1 polymer ?
#
loop_
_entity_poly.entity_id
_entity_poly.type
_entity_poly.pdbx_seq_one_letter_code
_entity_poly.pdbx_strand_id
1 'polypeptide(L)'
;MPVLIPVPILTTKQPTPIHKLVAYVTEIRQWQVAENWAYKKGDKTLVIPKGFIFDGASIPRVLWGVLSPTGLLLIPGLVHDFGYRYDYIWCVDANSKTGFIKLHKCAGRKVWDKIFYEVGTKVNGIPLINALAWLALTTLGGIAWKKNRAKNADEIYPY
;
A
#
# COMPACT_ATOMS: atom_id res chain seq x y z
N MET A 1 8.45 -1.67 12.65
CA MET A 1 7.29 -0.88 12.17
C MET A 1 7.79 0.13 11.17
N PRO A 2 7.07 0.45 10.07
CA PRO A 2 7.46 1.51 9.16
C PRO A 2 7.37 2.88 9.85
N VAL A 3 8.34 3.77 9.57
CA VAL A 3 8.24 5.19 9.95
C VAL A 3 7.48 5.90 8.84
N LEU A 4 6.35 6.50 9.18
CA LEU A 4 5.43 7.11 8.23
C LEU A 4 5.22 8.59 8.51
N ILE A 5 5.28 9.40 7.47
CA ILE A 5 5.00 10.84 7.52
C ILE A 5 3.61 11.06 6.91
N PRO A 6 2.66 11.72 7.60
CA PRO A 6 1.39 12.07 7.00
C PRO A 6 1.60 13.11 5.89
N VAL A 7 1.01 12.87 4.72
CA VAL A 7 1.02 13.84 3.62
C VAL A 7 -0.09 14.85 3.86
N PRO A 8 0.21 16.16 3.94
CA PRO A 8 -0.80 17.18 4.21
C PRO A 8 -1.84 17.28 3.08
N ILE A 9 -3.12 17.36 3.44
CA ILE A 9 -4.18 17.71 2.51
C ILE A 9 -4.12 19.23 2.28
N LEU A 10 -3.73 19.64 1.07
CA LEU A 10 -3.53 21.06 0.72
C LEU A 10 -4.86 21.77 0.42
N THR A 11 -5.69 21.92 1.43
CA THR A 11 -6.98 22.65 1.30
C THR A 11 -6.81 24.14 0.97
N THR A 12 -5.66 24.73 1.31
CA THR A 12 -5.34 26.13 1.00
C THR A 12 -5.23 26.41 -0.50
N LYS A 13 -4.92 25.41 -1.32
CA LYS A 13 -4.83 25.54 -2.78
C LYS A 13 -6.20 25.46 -3.48
N GLN A 14 -7.27 25.19 -2.74
CA GLN A 14 -8.60 25.09 -3.31
C GLN A 14 -9.22 26.49 -3.51
N PRO A 15 -9.86 26.77 -4.68
CA PRO A 15 -10.25 28.12 -5.09
C PRO A 15 -11.43 28.68 -4.27
N THR A 16 -12.31 27.84 -3.74
CA THR A 16 -13.48 28.29 -2.98
C THR A 16 -13.65 27.52 -1.67
N PRO A 17 -14.42 28.10 -0.69
CA PRO A 17 -14.73 27.40 0.57
C PRO A 17 -15.43 26.05 0.36
N ILE A 18 -16.30 25.95 -0.64
CA ILE A 18 -16.99 24.70 -1.00
C ILE A 18 -16.00 23.65 -1.48
N HIS A 19 -15.04 24.01 -2.35
CA HIS A 19 -14.00 23.11 -2.81
C HIS A 19 -13.09 22.66 -1.65
N LYS A 20 -12.81 23.54 -0.69
CA LYS A 20 -12.06 23.18 0.54
C LYS A 20 -12.80 22.14 1.37
N LEU A 21 -14.11 22.33 1.55
CA LEU A 21 -14.94 21.37 2.29
C LEU A 21 -15.04 20.04 1.55
N VAL A 22 -15.25 20.06 0.24
CA VAL A 22 -15.29 18.85 -0.59
C VAL A 22 -13.95 18.11 -0.51
N ALA A 23 -12.83 18.81 -0.66
CA ALA A 23 -11.50 18.20 -0.53
C ALA A 23 -11.31 17.56 0.86
N TYR A 24 -11.67 18.29 1.93
CA TYR A 24 -11.57 17.77 3.29
C TYR A 24 -12.38 16.47 3.50
N VAL A 25 -13.57 16.39 2.92
CA VAL A 25 -14.47 15.22 3.06
C VAL A 25 -14.08 14.08 2.11
N THR A 26 -13.57 14.39 0.90
CA THR A 26 -13.35 13.39 -0.15
C THR A 26 -11.91 12.94 -0.28
N GLU A 27 -10.93 13.77 0.09
CA GLU A 27 -9.52 13.38 0.03
C GLU A 27 -9.19 12.33 1.08
N ILE A 28 -8.48 11.31 0.63
CA ILE A 28 -7.99 10.23 1.50
C ILE A 28 -6.65 10.66 2.06
N ARG A 29 -6.46 10.50 3.37
CA ARG A 29 -5.14 10.70 4.00
C ARG A 29 -4.13 9.79 3.36
N GLN A 30 -3.02 10.38 2.94
CA GLN A 30 -1.89 9.65 2.41
C GLN A 30 -0.75 9.65 3.42
N TRP A 31 0.07 8.61 3.32
CA TRP A 31 1.25 8.42 4.13
C TRP A 31 2.46 8.24 3.23
N GLN A 32 3.57 8.85 3.60
CA GLN A 32 4.84 8.65 2.93
C GLN A 32 5.76 7.83 3.82
N VAL A 33 6.43 6.84 3.23
CA VAL A 33 7.46 6.05 3.90
C VAL A 33 8.70 6.93 4.10
N ALA A 34 9.08 7.18 5.37
CA ALA A 34 10.15 8.10 5.72
C ALA A 34 11.56 7.54 5.48
N GLU A 35 11.70 6.22 5.57
CA GLU A 35 12.96 5.49 5.37
C GLU A 35 12.67 4.13 4.72
N ASN A 36 13.68 3.48 4.14
CA ASN A 36 13.50 2.15 3.57
C ASN A 36 12.95 1.19 4.62
N TRP A 37 11.78 0.62 4.38
CA TRP A 37 11.16 -0.30 5.31
C TRP A 37 11.33 -1.74 4.86
N ALA A 38 11.98 -2.54 5.71
CA ALA A 38 12.22 -3.95 5.47
C ALA A 38 11.22 -4.83 6.24
N TYR A 39 10.70 -5.85 5.56
CA TYR A 39 9.77 -6.84 6.12
C TYR A 39 10.23 -8.27 5.80
N LYS A 40 10.43 -9.08 6.85
CA LYS A 40 10.86 -10.47 6.70
C LYS A 40 9.67 -11.38 6.42
N LYS A 41 9.64 -11.99 5.23
CA LYS A 41 8.64 -12.97 4.80
C LYS A 41 9.33 -14.30 4.50
N GLY A 42 9.34 -15.23 5.47
CA GLY A 42 10.14 -16.45 5.40
C GLY A 42 11.64 -16.13 5.33
N ASP A 43 12.33 -16.69 4.35
CA ASP A 43 13.77 -16.46 4.13
C ASP A 43 14.04 -15.16 3.33
N LYS A 44 13.01 -14.48 2.88
CA LYS A 44 13.13 -13.27 2.05
C LYS A 44 12.90 -12.02 2.87
N THR A 45 13.73 -11.00 2.64
CA THR A 45 13.53 -9.67 3.19
C THR A 45 13.02 -8.74 2.10
N LEU A 46 11.72 -8.46 2.15
CA LEU A 46 11.06 -7.51 1.25
C LEU A 46 11.37 -6.09 1.67
N VAL A 47 11.51 -5.18 0.71
CA VAL A 47 11.81 -3.77 0.98
C VAL A 47 10.86 -2.87 0.22
N ILE A 48 10.29 -1.90 0.95
CA ILE A 48 9.57 -0.78 0.36
C ILE A 48 10.43 0.47 0.52
N PRO A 49 10.78 1.15 -0.58
CA PRO A 49 11.69 2.28 -0.56
C PRO A 49 11.12 3.49 0.17
N LYS A 50 12.03 4.29 0.74
CA LYS A 50 11.75 5.65 1.19
C LYS A 50 11.06 6.46 0.09
N GLY A 51 10.14 7.34 0.48
CA GLY A 51 9.43 8.22 -0.44
C GLY A 51 8.18 7.60 -1.06
N PHE A 52 7.93 6.30 -0.89
CA PHE A 52 6.70 5.70 -1.37
C PHE A 52 5.48 6.31 -0.67
N ILE A 53 4.53 6.82 -1.46
CA ILE A 53 3.28 7.40 -0.96
C ILE A 53 2.14 6.43 -1.21
N PHE A 54 1.34 6.17 -0.17
CA PHE A 54 0.20 5.27 -0.22
C PHE A 54 -0.96 5.83 0.63
N ASP A 55 -2.17 5.36 0.37
CA ASP A 55 -3.38 5.84 1.03
C ASP A 55 -3.92 4.88 2.11
N GLY A 56 -3.12 3.90 2.50
CA GLY A 56 -3.50 2.83 3.42
C GLY A 56 -4.15 1.67 2.67
N ALA A 57 -4.92 0.85 3.37
CA ALA A 57 -5.65 -0.21 2.69
C ALA A 57 -6.73 0.42 1.81
N SER A 58 -6.70 0.13 0.51
CA SER A 58 -7.72 0.58 -0.48
C SER A 58 -9.09 -0.09 -0.24
N ILE A 59 -9.56 0.00 0.99
CA ILE A 59 -10.82 -0.57 1.46
C ILE A 59 -11.94 0.44 1.20
N PRO A 60 -13.08 0.01 0.67
CA PRO A 60 -14.23 0.87 0.51
C PRO A 60 -14.62 1.55 1.83
N ARG A 61 -14.90 2.86 1.79
CA ARG A 61 -15.19 3.68 2.98
C ARG A 61 -16.32 3.12 3.86
N VAL A 62 -17.28 2.44 3.26
CA VAL A 62 -18.38 1.78 3.99
C VAL A 62 -17.89 0.72 4.98
N LEU A 63 -16.70 0.17 4.77
CA LEU A 63 -16.09 -0.84 5.64
C LEU A 63 -15.13 -0.24 6.69
N TRP A 64 -14.85 1.06 6.66
CA TRP A 64 -13.89 1.70 7.58
C TRP A 64 -14.31 1.62 9.05
N GLY A 65 -15.62 1.51 9.33
CA GLY A 65 -16.10 1.31 10.69
C GLY A 65 -15.67 -0.01 11.32
N VAL A 66 -15.41 -1.02 10.49
CA VAL A 66 -14.99 -2.36 10.92
C VAL A 66 -13.52 -2.62 10.56
N LEU A 67 -13.10 -2.11 9.40
CA LEU A 67 -11.77 -2.34 8.82
C LEU A 67 -11.01 -1.00 8.76
N SER A 68 -10.37 -0.60 9.85
CA SER A 68 -9.57 0.64 9.83
C SER A 68 -8.37 0.52 8.88
N PRO A 69 -8.29 1.35 7.82
CA PRO A 69 -7.18 1.31 6.86
C PRO A 69 -5.86 1.79 7.46
N THR A 70 -5.90 2.51 8.59
CA THR A 70 -4.74 3.08 9.28
C THR A 70 -4.35 2.31 10.55
N GLY A 71 -5.11 1.28 10.91
CA GLY A 71 -4.85 0.44 12.08
C GLY A 71 -4.19 -0.89 11.70
N LEU A 72 -4.89 -1.98 12.02
CA LEU A 72 -4.43 -3.36 11.80
C LEU A 72 -4.04 -3.68 10.35
N LEU A 73 -4.63 -2.98 9.39
CA LEU A 73 -4.44 -3.22 7.95
C LEU A 73 -3.40 -2.30 7.31
N LEU A 74 -2.74 -1.42 8.09
CA LEU A 74 -1.78 -0.46 7.56
C LEU A 74 -0.59 -1.15 6.87
N ILE A 75 0.01 -2.15 7.52
CA ILE A 75 1.19 -2.86 6.99
C ILE A 75 0.82 -3.72 5.77
N PRO A 76 -0.21 -4.60 5.82
CA PRO A 76 -0.61 -5.30 4.61
C PRO A 76 -1.06 -4.36 3.49
N GLY A 77 -1.70 -3.24 3.81
CA GLY A 77 -2.05 -2.18 2.87
C GLY A 77 -0.83 -1.56 2.19
N LEU A 78 0.21 -1.23 2.95
CA LEU A 78 1.47 -0.68 2.43
C LEU A 78 2.11 -1.61 1.38
N VAL A 79 2.21 -2.92 1.69
CA VAL A 79 2.76 -3.92 0.77
C VAL A 79 1.88 -4.07 -0.47
N HIS A 80 0.58 -4.10 -0.28
CA HIS A 80 -0.42 -4.25 -1.34
C HIS A 80 -0.42 -3.05 -2.29
N ASP A 81 -0.41 -1.82 -1.77
CA ASP A 81 -0.41 -0.60 -2.58
C ASP A 81 0.87 -0.47 -3.40
N PHE A 82 2.01 -0.89 -2.84
CA PHE A 82 3.27 -0.96 -3.59
C PHE A 82 3.15 -1.96 -4.75
N GLY A 83 2.64 -3.16 -4.48
CA GLY A 83 2.42 -4.18 -5.50
C GLY A 83 1.42 -3.76 -6.57
N TYR A 84 0.34 -3.07 -6.20
CA TYR A 84 -0.64 -2.54 -7.15
C TYR A 84 -0.06 -1.47 -8.06
N ARG A 85 0.88 -0.65 -7.56
CA ARG A 85 1.50 0.42 -8.36
C ARG A 85 2.55 -0.09 -9.31
N TYR A 86 3.44 -0.99 -8.84
CA TYR A 86 4.63 -1.38 -9.58
C TYR A 86 4.58 -2.79 -10.17
N ASP A 87 3.70 -3.66 -9.66
CA ASP A 87 3.61 -5.10 -10.00
C ASP A 87 4.93 -5.85 -9.76
N TYR A 88 5.65 -5.46 -8.74
CA TYR A 88 6.80 -6.14 -8.16
C TYR A 88 7.02 -5.62 -6.73
N ILE A 89 7.90 -6.28 -5.99
CA ILE A 89 8.42 -5.77 -4.71
C ILE A 89 9.93 -5.98 -4.65
N TRP A 90 10.65 -5.04 -4.04
CA TRP A 90 12.07 -5.20 -3.81
C TRP A 90 12.35 -6.27 -2.76
N CYS A 91 13.41 -7.03 -2.97
CA CYS A 91 13.91 -8.03 -2.04
C CYS A 91 15.42 -7.88 -1.90
N VAL A 92 15.93 -7.98 -0.68
CA VAL A 92 17.38 -8.00 -0.43
C VAL A 92 17.96 -9.26 -1.08
N ASP A 93 19.04 -9.08 -1.84
CA ASP A 93 19.81 -10.17 -2.43
C ASP A 93 21.30 -9.81 -2.45
N ALA A 94 22.08 -10.51 -1.65
CA ALA A 94 23.52 -10.29 -1.52
C ALA A 94 24.30 -10.55 -2.83
N ASN A 95 23.74 -11.34 -3.74
CA ASN A 95 24.37 -11.63 -5.04
C ASN A 95 24.07 -10.58 -6.11
N SER A 96 23.15 -9.67 -5.84
CA SER A 96 22.82 -8.58 -6.76
C SER A 96 23.86 -7.45 -6.66
N LYS A 97 24.23 -6.83 -7.79
CA LYS A 97 25.14 -5.66 -7.82
C LYS A 97 24.63 -4.48 -7.00
N THR A 98 23.33 -4.34 -6.87
CA THR A 98 22.67 -3.26 -6.10
C THR A 98 22.24 -3.69 -4.70
N GLY A 99 22.44 -4.95 -4.31
CA GLY A 99 21.93 -5.52 -3.06
C GLY A 99 20.43 -5.84 -3.09
N PHE A 100 19.74 -5.57 -4.22
CA PHE A 100 18.29 -5.74 -4.34
C PHE A 100 17.90 -6.38 -5.67
N ILE A 101 16.83 -7.18 -5.64
CA ILE A 101 16.16 -7.74 -6.82
C ILE A 101 14.66 -7.48 -6.75
N LYS A 102 14.01 -7.53 -7.89
CA LYS A 102 12.54 -7.42 -7.99
C LYS A 102 11.90 -8.81 -7.94
N LEU A 103 11.10 -9.06 -6.92
CA LEU A 103 10.25 -10.26 -6.81
C LEU A 103 8.85 -10.00 -7.37
N HIS A 104 8.20 -11.08 -7.81
CA HIS A 104 6.82 -11.06 -8.29
C HIS A 104 6.58 -10.09 -9.46
N LYS A 105 7.57 -9.94 -10.35
CA LYS A 105 7.40 -9.11 -11.56
C LYS A 105 6.24 -9.60 -12.40
N CYS A 106 5.36 -8.68 -12.79
CA CYS A 106 4.20 -8.97 -13.65
C CYS A 106 3.31 -10.10 -13.10
N ALA A 107 3.23 -10.23 -11.77
CA ALA A 107 2.48 -11.29 -11.11
C ALA A 107 0.97 -11.09 -11.19
N GLY A 108 0.53 -9.85 -11.39
CA GLY A 108 -0.86 -9.49 -11.51
C GLY A 108 -1.59 -9.35 -10.18
N ARG A 109 -2.76 -8.72 -10.23
CA ARG A 109 -3.57 -8.31 -9.08
C ARG A 109 -3.78 -9.41 -8.03
N LYS A 110 -4.19 -10.60 -8.47
CA LYS A 110 -4.56 -11.70 -7.55
C LYS A 110 -3.41 -12.12 -6.61
N VAL A 111 -2.18 -12.00 -7.07
CA VAL A 111 -0.99 -12.32 -6.24
C VAL A 111 -0.85 -11.28 -5.13
N TRP A 112 -1.06 -10.00 -5.42
CA TRP A 112 -0.98 -8.93 -4.43
C TRP A 112 -2.11 -9.00 -3.41
N ASP A 113 -3.33 -9.34 -3.84
CA ASP A 113 -4.46 -9.59 -2.93
C ASP A 113 -4.14 -10.75 -1.97
N LYS A 114 -3.51 -11.83 -2.45
CA LYS A 114 -3.06 -12.95 -1.63
C LYS A 114 -1.95 -12.54 -0.65
N ILE A 115 -0.96 -11.77 -1.11
CA ILE A 115 0.14 -11.27 -0.26
C ILE A 115 -0.42 -10.38 0.84
N PHE A 116 -1.42 -9.53 0.55
CA PHE A 116 -2.13 -8.74 1.55
C PHE A 116 -2.66 -9.62 2.68
N TYR A 117 -3.39 -10.68 2.35
CA TYR A 117 -3.95 -11.59 3.34
C TYR A 117 -2.87 -12.28 4.18
N GLU A 118 -1.82 -12.79 3.54
CA GLU A 118 -0.70 -13.47 4.20
C GLU A 118 0.05 -12.53 5.16
N VAL A 119 0.37 -11.32 4.70
CA VAL A 119 1.06 -10.31 5.52
C VAL A 119 0.17 -9.86 6.68
N GLY A 120 -1.11 -9.58 6.40
CA GLY A 120 -2.08 -9.17 7.41
C GLY A 120 -2.22 -10.21 8.52
N THR A 121 -2.42 -11.47 8.16
CA THR A 121 -2.57 -12.55 9.13
C THR A 121 -1.31 -12.73 9.99
N LYS A 122 -0.14 -12.56 9.40
CA LYS A 122 1.13 -12.66 10.13
C LYS A 122 1.36 -11.46 11.07
N VAL A 123 0.94 -10.27 10.67
CA VAL A 123 1.20 -9.03 11.41
C VAL A 123 0.20 -8.82 12.55
N ASN A 124 -1.09 -9.01 12.30
CA ASN A 124 -2.13 -8.73 13.27
C ASN A 124 -2.76 -9.96 13.95
N GLY A 125 -2.54 -11.16 13.39
CA GLY A 125 -3.04 -12.41 13.97
C GLY A 125 -4.56 -12.58 13.93
N ILE A 126 -5.31 -11.80 13.13
CA ILE A 126 -6.77 -11.84 13.08
C ILE A 126 -7.24 -12.28 11.67
N PRO A 127 -7.29 -13.62 11.41
CA PRO A 127 -7.59 -14.14 10.07
C PRO A 127 -8.94 -13.67 9.52
N LEU A 128 -9.96 -13.52 10.37
CA LEU A 128 -11.30 -13.10 9.95
C LEU A 128 -11.29 -11.68 9.36
N ILE A 129 -10.64 -10.71 10.02
CA ILE A 129 -10.54 -9.34 9.52
C ILE A 129 -9.78 -9.32 8.20
N ASN A 130 -8.68 -10.06 8.11
CA ASN A 130 -7.88 -10.13 6.89
C ASN A 130 -8.65 -10.82 5.75
N ALA A 131 -9.47 -11.84 6.04
CA ALA A 131 -10.33 -12.49 5.04
C ALA A 131 -11.40 -11.54 4.50
N LEU A 132 -12.05 -10.77 5.37
CA LEU A 132 -13.04 -9.76 4.95
C LEU A 132 -12.41 -8.67 4.08
N ALA A 133 -11.24 -8.17 4.49
CA ALA A 133 -10.50 -7.19 3.70
C ALA A 133 -10.04 -7.76 2.36
N TRP A 134 -9.51 -8.98 2.34
CA TRP A 134 -9.13 -9.69 1.12
C TRP A 134 -10.31 -9.91 0.17
N LEU A 135 -11.47 -10.28 0.69
CA LEU A 135 -12.70 -10.42 -0.10
C LEU A 135 -13.10 -9.10 -0.74
N ALA A 136 -13.04 -7.99 0.00
CA ALA A 136 -13.31 -6.66 -0.53
C ALA A 136 -12.31 -6.28 -1.64
N LEU A 137 -11.02 -6.57 -1.46
CA LEU A 137 -9.99 -6.31 -2.46
C LEU A 137 -10.19 -7.17 -3.72
N THR A 138 -10.48 -8.46 -3.58
CA THR A 138 -10.68 -9.35 -4.72
C THR A 138 -11.92 -8.99 -5.54
N THR A 139 -12.98 -8.48 -4.91
CA THR A 139 -14.22 -8.08 -5.60
C THR A 139 -14.11 -6.70 -6.23
N LEU A 140 -13.57 -5.71 -5.51
CA LEU A 140 -13.61 -4.30 -5.89
C LEU A 140 -12.24 -3.76 -6.37
N GLY A 141 -11.14 -4.45 -6.07
CA GLY A 141 -9.78 -3.99 -6.36
C GLY A 141 -9.43 -3.84 -7.85
N GLY A 142 -10.26 -4.39 -8.76
CA GLY A 142 -10.01 -4.27 -10.21
C GLY A 142 -9.95 -2.82 -10.71
N ILE A 143 -10.76 -1.94 -10.16
CA ILE A 143 -10.79 -0.51 -10.50
C ILE A 143 -9.50 0.15 -9.98
N ALA A 144 -9.14 -0.11 -8.73
CA ALA A 144 -7.92 0.42 -8.11
C ALA A 144 -6.67 -0.05 -8.85
N TRP A 145 -6.62 -1.33 -9.24
CA TRP A 145 -5.54 -1.90 -10.03
C TRP A 145 -5.33 -1.15 -11.35
N LYS A 146 -6.40 -1.02 -12.15
CA LYS A 146 -6.33 -0.29 -13.43
C LYS A 146 -5.87 1.17 -13.23
N LYS A 147 -6.41 1.87 -12.23
CA LYS A 147 -6.06 3.25 -11.90
C LYS A 147 -4.58 3.39 -11.50
N ASN A 148 -4.06 2.47 -10.69
CA ASN A 148 -2.66 2.50 -10.26
C ASN A 148 -1.70 2.20 -11.42
N ARG A 149 -2.03 1.25 -12.30
CA ARG A 149 -1.22 0.91 -13.46
C ARG A 149 -1.20 1.99 -14.54
N ALA A 150 -2.29 2.74 -14.69
CA ALA A 150 -2.37 3.85 -15.65
C ALA A 150 -1.51 5.07 -15.27
N LYS A 151 -1.06 5.17 -14.03
CA LYS A 151 -0.30 6.34 -13.54
C LYS A 151 1.15 6.40 -14.03
N ASN A 152 1.70 5.36 -14.67
CA ASN A 152 3.11 5.26 -15.09
C ASN A 152 4.06 5.88 -14.03
N ALA A 153 3.92 5.45 -12.79
CA ALA A 153 4.68 6.02 -11.68
C ALA A 153 6.17 5.76 -11.86
N ASP A 154 6.99 6.78 -11.62
CA ASP A 154 8.44 6.66 -11.62
C ASP A 154 8.88 5.57 -10.63
N GLU A 155 9.88 4.81 -11.04
CA GLU A 155 10.39 3.72 -10.22
C GLU A 155 11.16 4.29 -9.02
N ILE A 156 10.85 3.78 -7.83
CA ILE A 156 11.53 4.16 -6.58
C ILE A 156 12.48 3.04 -6.19
N TYR A 157 13.74 3.38 -5.90
CA TYR A 157 14.79 2.44 -5.54
C TYR A 157 15.11 2.50 -4.04
N PRO A 158 15.44 1.37 -3.38
CA PRO A 158 15.83 1.30 -1.98
C PRO A 158 17.33 1.59 -1.81
N TYR A 159 17.74 2.86 -1.97
CA TYR A 159 19.11 3.28 -1.71
C TYR A 159 19.34 3.56 -0.23
#